data_f95313a6f0ff7f8faf68f5fb354e7f91
#
_entry.id   f95313a6f0ff7f8faf68f5fb354e7f91
#
_cell.length_a   1.000
_cell.length_b   1.000
_cell.length_c   1.000
_cell.angle_alpha   90.00
_cell.angle_beta   90.00
_cell.angle_gamma   90.00
#
_symmetry.space_group_name_H-M   'P 1'
#
loop_
_entity.id
_entity.type
_entity.pdbx_description
1 polymer ?
#
loop_
_entity_poly.entity_id
_entity_poly.type
_entity_poly.pdbx_seq_one_letter_code
_entity_poly.pdbx_strand_id
1 'polypeptide(L)'
;PRTESHAFRDESKQSLFNLTKIYQQIDYNDSLIKERFITKGRFSWKNGQKDSEVIWTPDSRGRFLVSWLPEKNLQNNKRIFNGRINPGNEHLGSFGCDSYDISGTVGGNGSNGALHGLTKYNMDNAPSNEFFLEYVARPQTAEIFFEEVLMACIFYGMPILCENNKPRLLYHFKNRGYRGYSLNRPDKTFNKLSKTEKELGGIPNSSEDVKQSHAAAIESYIEKHVGIDLEGLYREQDDMGAMYFSRTLEDWARFDINNRTKFDASISS
;
A
#
# COMPACT_ATOMS: atom_id res chain seq x y z
N PRO A 1 -1.25 -24.05 19.81
CA PRO A 1 -1.43 -23.51 21.15
C PRO A 1 -1.76 -22.03 21.02
N ARG A 2 -2.97 -21.64 21.39
CA ARG A 2 -3.37 -20.22 21.44
C ARG A 2 -2.46 -19.51 22.43
N THR A 3 -1.78 -18.45 22.02
CA THR A 3 -1.01 -17.63 22.96
C THR A 3 -1.98 -16.93 23.92
N GLU A 4 -1.58 -16.75 25.19
CA GLU A 4 -2.40 -16.12 26.23
C GLU A 4 -2.93 -14.72 25.84
N SER A 5 -2.25 -14.02 24.91
CA SER A 5 -2.70 -12.74 24.36
C SER A 5 -4.04 -12.79 23.62
N HIS A 6 -4.49 -13.97 23.18
CA HIS A 6 -5.78 -14.15 22.51
C HIS A 6 -6.95 -14.32 23.49
N ALA A 7 -6.68 -14.64 24.76
CA ALA A 7 -7.73 -14.94 25.75
C ALA A 7 -8.33 -13.69 26.43
N PHE A 8 -7.69 -12.53 26.31
CA PHE A 8 -8.08 -11.30 27.02
C PHE A 8 -8.49 -10.15 26.11
N ARG A 9 -8.88 -10.43 24.87
CA ARG A 9 -9.39 -9.38 24.00
C ARG A 9 -10.85 -9.12 24.29
N ASP A 10 -11.09 -7.87 24.64
CA ASP A 10 -12.40 -7.33 24.95
C ASP A 10 -13.38 -7.63 23.79
N GLU A 11 -14.32 -8.58 24.00
CA GLU A 11 -15.37 -8.94 23.05
C GLU A 11 -16.38 -7.80 22.80
N SER A 12 -16.18 -6.64 23.44
CA SER A 12 -17.10 -5.52 23.42
C SER A 12 -17.04 -4.65 22.16
N LYS A 13 -16.01 -4.78 21.31
CA LYS A 13 -15.95 -4.12 20.01
C LYS A 13 -16.15 -5.13 18.90
N GLN A 14 -17.30 -5.07 18.24
CA GLN A 14 -17.48 -5.74 16.95
C GLN A 14 -16.44 -5.23 15.97
N SER A 15 -15.51 -6.08 15.60
CA SER A 15 -14.60 -5.78 14.48
C SER A 15 -15.41 -5.69 13.19
N LEU A 16 -15.03 -4.77 12.31
CA LEU A 16 -15.64 -4.66 11.00
C LEU A 16 -15.29 -5.87 10.11
N PHE A 17 -14.14 -6.51 10.36
CA PHE A 17 -13.58 -7.57 9.51
C PHE A 17 -13.53 -8.92 10.22
N ASN A 18 -13.34 -10.00 9.44
CA ASN A 18 -13.25 -11.37 9.91
C ASN A 18 -11.95 -11.61 10.70
N LEU A 19 -12.05 -11.45 12.04
CA LEU A 19 -10.89 -11.59 12.93
C LEU A 19 -10.29 -13.00 12.91
N THR A 20 -11.12 -14.03 12.70
CA THR A 20 -10.63 -15.41 12.67
C THR A 20 -9.61 -15.59 11.55
N LYS A 21 -9.95 -15.17 10.32
CA LYS A 21 -9.04 -15.23 9.17
C LYS A 21 -7.79 -14.38 9.38
N ILE A 22 -7.96 -13.16 9.90
CA ILE A 22 -6.82 -12.25 10.17
C ILE A 22 -5.84 -12.90 11.15
N TYR A 23 -6.31 -13.43 12.27
CA TYR A 23 -5.41 -14.02 13.25
C TYR A 23 -4.80 -15.35 12.80
N GLN A 24 -5.53 -16.17 12.03
CA GLN A 24 -4.96 -17.35 11.40
C GLN A 24 -3.78 -16.96 10.49
N GLN A 25 -3.93 -15.90 9.70
CA GLN A 25 -2.86 -15.40 8.82
C GLN A 25 -1.67 -14.85 9.62
N ILE A 26 -1.91 -14.09 10.69
CA ILE A 26 -0.84 -13.57 11.55
C ILE A 26 -0.06 -14.73 12.21
N ASP A 27 -0.75 -15.71 12.78
CA ASP A 27 -0.13 -16.86 13.40
C ASP A 27 0.71 -17.67 12.37
N TYR A 28 0.20 -17.80 11.16
CA TYR A 28 0.92 -18.42 10.06
C TYR A 28 2.18 -17.62 9.69
N ASN A 29 2.06 -16.32 9.48
CA ASN A 29 3.18 -15.44 9.15
C ASN A 29 4.26 -15.47 10.24
N ASP A 30 3.88 -15.54 11.51
CA ASP A 30 4.82 -15.61 12.64
C ASP A 30 5.50 -16.97 12.76
N SER A 31 4.86 -18.05 12.27
CA SER A 31 5.44 -19.39 12.21
C SER A 31 6.43 -19.59 11.07
N LEU A 32 6.36 -18.73 10.03
CA LEU A 32 7.23 -18.81 8.87
C LEU A 32 8.63 -18.23 9.17
N ILE A 33 9.61 -18.71 8.43
CA ILE A 33 10.89 -18.03 8.34
C ILE A 33 10.64 -16.75 7.51
N LYS A 34 10.47 -15.62 8.19
CA LYS A 34 10.09 -14.32 7.57
C LYS A 34 10.96 -13.94 6.38
N GLU A 35 12.25 -14.24 6.43
CA GLU A 35 13.23 -13.99 5.37
C GLU A 35 12.91 -14.70 4.05
N ARG A 36 12.07 -15.73 4.09
CA ARG A 36 11.71 -16.50 2.90
C ARG A 36 10.67 -15.80 2.03
N PHE A 37 9.77 -15.03 2.64
CA PHE A 37 8.62 -14.42 1.94
C PHE A 37 8.73 -12.89 1.88
N ILE A 38 9.42 -12.26 2.83
CA ILE A 38 9.55 -10.82 2.92
C ILE A 38 11.02 -10.44 3.01
N THR A 39 11.45 -9.55 2.13
CA THR A 39 12.76 -8.91 2.20
C THR A 39 12.59 -7.46 2.66
N LYS A 40 13.31 -7.08 3.71
CA LYS A 40 13.40 -5.69 4.16
C LYS A 40 14.49 -4.95 3.41
N GLY A 41 14.21 -3.70 2.99
CA GLY A 41 15.20 -2.95 2.23
C GLY A 41 14.82 -1.50 1.95
N ARG A 42 15.54 -0.93 0.99
CA ARG A 42 15.38 0.45 0.56
C ARG A 42 15.52 0.62 -0.94
N PHE A 43 14.84 1.61 -1.48
CA PHE A 43 15.10 2.12 -2.82
C PHE A 43 16.09 3.28 -2.77
N SER A 44 16.93 3.38 -3.77
CA SER A 44 17.88 4.49 -3.93
C SER A 44 18.09 4.83 -5.40
N TRP A 45 18.39 6.07 -5.70
CA TRP A 45 18.81 6.49 -7.03
C TRP A 45 20.18 5.89 -7.37
N LYS A 46 20.34 5.40 -8.59
CA LYS A 46 21.61 4.87 -9.09
C LYS A 46 22.69 5.95 -8.98
N ASN A 47 23.80 5.61 -8.34
CA ASN A 47 24.90 6.52 -8.06
C ASN A 47 24.50 7.82 -7.32
N GLY A 48 23.38 7.83 -6.60
CA GLY A 48 22.87 9.01 -5.92
C GLY A 48 22.30 10.10 -6.84
N GLN A 49 22.22 9.86 -8.14
CA GLN A 49 21.73 10.83 -9.11
C GLN A 49 20.21 10.77 -9.21
N LYS A 50 19.52 11.82 -8.77
CA LYS A 50 18.05 11.91 -8.86
C LYS A 50 17.56 11.80 -10.32
N ASP A 51 16.40 11.18 -10.49
CA ASP A 51 15.75 10.93 -11.78
C ASP A 51 16.49 9.96 -12.72
N SER A 52 17.53 9.28 -12.20
CA SER A 52 18.17 8.14 -12.84
C SER A 52 17.34 6.85 -12.65
N GLU A 53 17.96 5.70 -12.84
CA GLU A 53 17.35 4.43 -12.45
C GLU A 53 17.26 4.30 -10.93
N VAL A 54 16.19 3.67 -10.43
CA VAL A 54 16.04 3.30 -9.03
C VAL A 54 16.55 1.89 -8.82
N ILE A 55 17.29 1.68 -7.75
CA ILE A 55 17.87 0.40 -7.36
C ILE A 55 17.25 -0.04 -6.03
N TRP A 56 16.83 -1.30 -5.96
CA TRP A 56 16.49 -1.96 -4.70
C TRP A 56 17.74 -2.53 -4.04
N THR A 57 17.86 -2.32 -2.73
CA THR A 57 18.93 -2.88 -1.91
C THR A 57 18.35 -3.49 -0.64
N PRO A 58 18.53 -4.79 -0.39
CA PRO A 58 18.21 -5.39 0.91
C PRO A 58 18.98 -4.67 2.03
N ASP A 59 18.26 -4.26 3.07
CA ASP A 59 18.84 -3.54 4.21
C ASP A 59 17.95 -3.75 5.45
N SER A 60 18.51 -4.32 6.51
CA SER A 60 17.79 -4.56 7.76
C SER A 60 17.26 -3.28 8.42
N ARG A 61 17.86 -2.12 8.11
CA ARG A 61 17.43 -0.78 8.56
C ARG A 61 16.51 -0.09 7.55
N GLY A 62 16.23 -0.72 6.41
CA GLY A 62 15.29 -0.21 5.40
C GLY A 62 13.87 -0.07 5.97
N ARG A 63 13.04 0.71 5.31
CA ARG A 63 11.65 0.95 5.73
C ARG A 63 10.63 0.17 4.91
N PHE A 64 11.04 -0.39 3.78
CA PHE A 64 10.17 -1.18 2.91
C PHE A 64 10.24 -2.65 3.29
N LEU A 65 9.08 -3.30 3.28
CA LEU A 65 8.91 -4.74 3.30
C LEU A 65 8.38 -5.17 1.94
N VAL A 66 9.02 -6.14 1.30
CA VAL A 66 8.71 -6.54 -0.07
C VAL A 66 8.64 -8.06 -0.16
N SER A 67 7.54 -8.58 -0.69
CA SER A 67 7.37 -10.02 -0.97
C SER A 67 7.66 -10.37 -2.44
N TRP A 68 7.58 -9.41 -3.35
CA TRP A 68 7.84 -9.61 -4.77
C TRP A 68 8.61 -8.44 -5.38
N LEU A 69 9.59 -8.75 -6.21
CA LEU A 69 10.35 -7.81 -7.03
C LEU A 69 10.13 -8.13 -8.51
N PRO A 70 9.86 -7.14 -9.36
CA PRO A 70 9.67 -7.37 -10.77
C PRO A 70 10.98 -7.80 -11.45
N GLU A 71 10.89 -8.55 -12.52
CA GLU A 71 12.03 -8.90 -13.37
C GLU A 71 12.74 -7.65 -13.88
N LYS A 72 14.02 -7.78 -14.25
CA LYS A 72 14.86 -6.65 -14.65
C LYS A 72 14.30 -5.81 -15.81
N ASN A 73 13.63 -6.45 -16.75
CA ASN A 73 12.99 -5.81 -17.90
C ASN A 73 11.75 -4.98 -17.51
N LEU A 74 11.14 -5.27 -16.36
CA LEU A 74 9.99 -4.55 -15.81
C LEU A 74 10.42 -3.46 -14.82
N GLN A 75 11.65 -3.52 -14.30
CA GLN A 75 12.16 -2.50 -13.39
C GLN A 75 12.37 -1.17 -14.10
N ASN A 76 12.00 -0.07 -13.44
CA ASN A 76 12.13 1.30 -13.99
C ASN A 76 11.40 1.50 -15.32
N ASN A 77 10.43 0.66 -15.64
CA ASN A 77 9.67 0.74 -16.88
C ASN A 77 8.78 1.99 -16.87
N LYS A 78 9.05 2.88 -17.82
CA LYS A 78 8.31 4.13 -17.99
C LYS A 78 8.08 4.40 -19.47
N ARG A 79 6.98 5.08 -19.78
CA ARG A 79 6.65 5.51 -21.14
C ARG A 79 6.46 7.03 -21.18
N ILE A 80 6.84 7.64 -22.27
CA ILE A 80 6.59 9.07 -22.51
C ILE A 80 5.38 9.16 -23.44
N PHE A 81 4.34 9.84 -22.98
CA PHE A 81 3.15 10.10 -23.78
C PHE A 81 2.75 11.56 -23.63
N ASN A 82 2.59 12.28 -24.74
CA ASN A 82 2.27 13.72 -24.77
C ASN A 82 3.23 14.55 -23.89
N GLY A 83 4.52 14.25 -23.91
CA GLY A 83 5.55 14.94 -23.13
C GLY A 83 5.51 14.66 -21.61
N ARG A 84 4.72 13.69 -21.17
CA ARG A 84 4.63 13.28 -19.75
C ARG A 84 5.23 11.92 -19.53
N ILE A 85 5.92 11.76 -18.40
CA ILE A 85 6.41 10.47 -17.93
C ILE A 85 5.24 9.74 -17.25
N ASN A 86 4.95 8.53 -17.72
CA ASN A 86 3.89 7.66 -17.20
C ASN A 86 4.48 6.30 -16.80
N PRO A 87 3.82 5.58 -15.86
CA PRO A 87 4.23 4.22 -15.52
C PRO A 87 4.09 3.28 -16.72
N GLY A 88 5.06 2.38 -16.89
CA GLY A 88 5.04 1.40 -17.97
C GLY A 88 4.28 0.13 -17.64
N ASN A 89 4.14 -0.18 -16.34
CA ASN A 89 3.56 -1.43 -15.83
C ASN A 89 2.19 -1.19 -15.14
N GLU A 90 1.43 -0.19 -15.56
CA GLU A 90 0.11 0.12 -14.97
C GLU A 90 -0.90 -1.04 -15.07
N HIS A 91 -0.64 -1.99 -15.97
CA HIS A 91 -1.46 -3.20 -16.13
C HIS A 91 -1.20 -4.23 -15.03
N LEU A 92 0.00 -4.26 -14.41
CA LEU A 92 0.37 -5.24 -13.39
C LEU A 92 -0.13 -4.90 -11.99
N GLY A 93 -0.25 -3.63 -11.65
CA GLY A 93 -0.64 -3.24 -10.30
C GLY A 93 -0.70 -1.73 -10.09
N SER A 94 -0.90 -1.35 -8.83
CA SER A 94 -0.90 0.03 -8.39
C SER A 94 -0.50 0.13 -6.91
N PHE A 95 -0.18 1.34 -6.50
CA PHE A 95 0.05 1.67 -5.09
C PHE A 95 -1.13 2.44 -4.51
N GLY A 96 -1.45 2.16 -3.24
CA GLY A 96 -2.29 3.00 -2.41
C GLY A 96 -1.43 3.73 -1.37
N CYS A 97 -1.75 4.98 -1.06
CA CYS A 97 -0.93 5.78 -0.16
C CYS A 97 -1.77 6.71 0.72
N ASP A 98 -1.51 6.62 2.03
CA ASP A 98 -1.88 7.65 3.01
C ASP A 98 -0.64 8.47 3.35
N SER A 99 -0.66 9.74 2.98
CA SER A 99 0.47 10.65 3.20
C SER A 99 0.24 11.59 4.38
N TYR A 100 1.32 12.21 4.87
CA TYR A 100 1.26 13.28 5.86
C TYR A 100 1.97 14.54 5.34
N ASP A 101 1.46 15.71 5.74
CA ASP A 101 1.98 16.99 5.24
C ASP A 101 2.99 17.64 6.17
N ILE A 102 2.95 17.36 7.49
CA ILE A 102 3.76 18.06 8.50
C ILE A 102 4.74 17.09 9.14
N SER A 103 6.03 17.42 9.09
CA SER A 103 7.10 16.59 9.65
C SER A 103 7.13 16.61 11.18
N GLY A 104 6.77 17.73 11.81
CA GLY A 104 6.77 17.93 13.26
C GLY A 104 5.36 17.95 13.83
N THR A 105 5.14 17.20 14.90
CA THR A 105 3.96 17.35 15.76
C THR A 105 4.42 17.69 17.18
N VAL A 106 3.76 18.67 17.79
CA VAL A 106 3.96 18.96 19.22
C VAL A 106 3.43 17.76 19.99
N GLY A 107 4.31 17.04 20.71
CA GLY A 107 3.95 15.87 21.51
C GLY A 107 4.31 14.49 20.93
N GLY A 108 4.97 14.40 19.76
CA GLY A 108 5.55 13.14 19.25
C GLY A 108 4.57 12.11 18.65
N ASN A 109 3.26 12.34 18.69
CA ASN A 109 2.21 11.43 18.22
C ASN A 109 1.68 11.81 16.82
N GLY A 110 2.56 11.90 15.83
CA GLY A 110 2.14 12.14 14.45
C GLY A 110 1.80 10.85 13.72
N SER A 111 0.80 10.88 12.80
CA SER A 111 0.51 9.78 11.88
C SER A 111 1.73 9.37 11.08
N ASN A 112 1.88 8.10 10.76
CA ASN A 112 2.87 7.63 9.81
C ASN A 112 2.46 7.98 8.38
N GLY A 113 3.41 7.91 7.45
CA GLY A 113 3.08 7.70 6.06
C GLY A 113 2.98 6.21 5.79
N ALA A 114 2.01 5.82 4.97
CA ALA A 114 1.82 4.43 4.59
C ALA A 114 1.69 4.28 3.07
N LEU A 115 2.31 3.23 2.53
CA LEU A 115 2.24 2.87 1.12
C LEU A 115 2.10 1.36 1.01
N HIS A 116 1.10 0.92 0.25
CA HIS A 116 0.94 -0.49 -0.11
C HIS A 116 0.96 -0.67 -1.61
N GLY A 117 1.62 -1.72 -2.07
CA GLY A 117 1.59 -2.15 -3.46
C GLY A 117 0.70 -3.38 -3.61
N LEU A 118 -0.28 -3.31 -4.50
CA LEU A 118 -1.20 -4.40 -4.83
C LEU A 118 -1.11 -4.72 -6.32
N THR A 119 -0.87 -5.98 -6.67
CA THR A 119 -0.96 -6.44 -8.05
C THR A 119 -2.41 -6.62 -8.46
N LYS A 120 -2.70 -6.46 -9.75
CA LYS A 120 -4.00 -6.78 -10.34
C LYS A 120 -4.12 -8.28 -10.60
N TYR A 121 -5.34 -8.74 -10.87
CA TYR A 121 -5.52 -10.04 -11.50
C TYR A 121 -4.80 -10.06 -12.84
N ASN A 122 -3.86 -10.99 -13.01
CA ASN A 122 -3.04 -11.09 -14.21
C ASN A 122 -2.60 -12.55 -14.43
N MET A 123 -2.15 -12.82 -15.65
CA MET A 123 -1.54 -14.10 -16.06
C MET A 123 -0.04 -13.92 -16.36
N ASP A 124 0.53 -12.78 -16.01
CA ASP A 124 1.93 -12.43 -16.23
C ASP A 124 2.83 -12.99 -15.12
N ASN A 125 4.14 -12.73 -15.21
CA ASN A 125 5.15 -13.12 -14.23
C ASN A 125 5.12 -12.24 -12.96
N ALA A 126 3.93 -11.99 -12.44
CA ALA A 126 3.67 -11.25 -11.22
C ALA A 126 2.65 -12.01 -10.35
N PRO A 127 2.66 -11.84 -9.02
CA PRO A 127 1.59 -12.33 -8.17
C PRO A 127 0.25 -11.80 -8.67
N SER A 128 -0.82 -12.59 -8.52
CA SER A 128 -2.15 -12.19 -8.99
C SER A 128 -3.02 -11.75 -7.84
N ASN A 129 -3.39 -10.46 -7.82
CA ASN A 129 -4.21 -9.84 -6.79
C ASN A 129 -3.64 -10.01 -5.37
N GLU A 130 -2.33 -9.76 -5.21
CA GLU A 130 -1.64 -9.88 -3.94
C GLU A 130 -0.95 -8.58 -3.53
N PHE A 131 -0.95 -8.30 -2.23
CA PHE A 131 -0.09 -7.26 -1.68
C PHE A 131 1.37 -7.70 -1.77
N PHE A 132 2.20 -6.88 -2.40
CA PHE A 132 3.62 -7.19 -2.63
C PHE A 132 4.59 -6.23 -1.93
N LEU A 133 4.11 -5.12 -1.42
CA LEU A 133 4.92 -4.12 -0.72
C LEU A 133 4.13 -3.46 0.40
N GLU A 134 4.78 -3.32 1.55
CA GLU A 134 4.35 -2.49 2.67
C GLU A 134 5.45 -1.51 3.05
N TYR A 135 5.06 -0.26 3.25
CA TYR A 135 5.84 0.77 3.90
C TYR A 135 4.94 1.49 4.90
N VAL A 136 5.26 1.42 6.18
CA VAL A 136 4.55 2.19 7.21
C VAL A 136 5.60 2.78 8.15
N ALA A 137 5.95 4.04 7.94
CA ALA A 137 6.97 4.73 8.71
C ALA A 137 6.77 6.24 8.72
N ARG A 138 7.44 6.89 9.68
CA ARG A 138 7.55 8.34 9.75
C ARG A 138 9.02 8.73 9.72
N PRO A 139 9.61 8.96 8.55
CA PRO A 139 10.97 9.48 8.45
C PRO A 139 11.08 10.89 9.04
N GLN A 140 12.31 11.35 9.20
CA GLN A 140 12.63 12.60 9.85
C GLN A 140 11.96 13.84 9.21
N THR A 141 11.76 13.80 7.88
CA THR A 141 11.01 14.81 7.14
C THR A 141 10.01 14.18 6.18
N ALA A 142 8.94 14.90 5.85
CA ALA A 142 7.94 14.43 4.89
C ALA A 142 8.54 14.30 3.48
N GLU A 143 9.52 15.12 3.13
CA GLU A 143 10.22 15.09 1.84
C GLU A 143 10.97 13.76 1.64
N ILE A 144 11.53 13.17 2.71
CA ILE A 144 12.15 11.83 2.64
C ILE A 144 11.09 10.79 2.28
N PHE A 145 9.93 10.84 2.93
CA PHE A 145 8.80 9.95 2.61
C PHE A 145 8.36 10.11 1.16
N PHE A 146 8.18 11.35 0.70
CA PHE A 146 7.74 11.63 -0.68
C PHE A 146 8.72 11.09 -1.72
N GLU A 147 10.01 11.25 -1.47
CA GLU A 147 11.05 10.74 -2.36
C GLU A 147 11.11 9.21 -2.35
N GLU A 148 10.97 8.57 -1.19
CA GLU A 148 10.92 7.10 -1.07
C GLU A 148 9.70 6.52 -1.81
N VAL A 149 8.52 7.13 -1.65
CA VAL A 149 7.31 6.73 -2.37
C VAL A 149 7.48 6.88 -3.88
N LEU A 150 8.05 8.01 -4.34
CA LEU A 150 8.32 8.24 -5.76
C LEU A 150 9.27 7.17 -6.31
N MET A 151 10.36 6.86 -5.61
CA MET A 151 11.29 5.81 -6.02
C MET A 151 10.62 4.44 -6.13
N ALA A 152 9.77 4.07 -5.19
CA ALA A 152 9.01 2.81 -5.25
C ALA A 152 8.13 2.75 -6.51
N CYS A 153 7.37 3.80 -6.80
CA CYS A 153 6.53 3.88 -7.99
C CYS A 153 7.34 3.77 -9.28
N ILE A 154 8.51 4.44 -9.36
CA ILE A 154 9.39 4.39 -10.53
C ILE A 154 10.00 3.00 -10.69
N PHE A 155 10.51 2.39 -9.61
CA PHE A 155 11.13 1.07 -9.66
C PHE A 155 10.17 0.01 -10.19
N TYR A 156 8.93 0.00 -9.69
CA TYR A 156 7.91 -0.94 -10.15
C TYR A 156 7.26 -0.51 -11.48
N GLY A 157 7.44 0.73 -11.90
CA GLY A 157 6.75 1.27 -13.08
C GLY A 157 5.22 1.29 -12.92
N MET A 158 4.71 1.41 -11.70
CA MET A 158 3.29 1.35 -11.36
C MET A 158 2.74 2.69 -10.87
N PRO A 159 1.47 2.99 -11.15
CA PRO A 159 0.82 4.22 -10.70
C PRO A 159 0.45 4.16 -9.21
N ILE A 160 0.11 5.33 -8.66
CA ILE A 160 -0.28 5.50 -7.26
C ILE A 160 -1.60 6.24 -7.13
N LEU A 161 -2.48 5.75 -6.24
CA LEU A 161 -3.67 6.45 -5.77
C LEU A 161 -3.39 6.98 -4.36
N CYS A 162 -3.40 8.30 -4.21
CA CYS A 162 -3.19 8.95 -2.91
C CYS A 162 -4.45 9.63 -2.42
N GLU A 163 -4.59 9.69 -1.10
CA GLU A 163 -5.52 10.63 -0.49
C GLU A 163 -5.11 12.08 -0.83
N ASN A 164 -6.05 12.89 -1.34
CA ASN A 164 -5.75 14.25 -1.79
C ASN A 164 -6.09 15.35 -0.76
N ASN A 165 -6.57 14.98 0.42
CA ASN A 165 -6.79 15.90 1.54
C ASN A 165 -5.46 16.49 2.07
N LYS A 166 -4.35 15.78 1.84
CA LYS A 166 -2.98 16.18 2.15
C LYS A 166 -2.15 16.19 0.85
N PRO A 167 -2.21 17.25 0.04
CA PRO A 167 -1.78 17.20 -1.36
C PRO A 167 -0.27 17.36 -1.58
N ARG A 168 0.56 17.53 -0.55
CA ARG A 168 2.01 17.80 -0.72
C ARG A 168 2.73 16.69 -1.47
N LEU A 169 2.41 15.42 -1.23
CA LEU A 169 2.95 14.30 -1.99
C LEU A 169 2.60 14.40 -3.48
N LEU A 170 1.36 14.72 -3.81
CA LEU A 170 0.90 14.89 -5.19
C LEU A 170 1.59 16.09 -5.88
N TYR A 171 1.80 17.19 -5.16
CA TYR A 171 2.62 18.31 -5.65
C TYR A 171 4.07 17.88 -5.87
N HIS A 172 4.65 17.05 -5.00
CA HIS A 172 5.99 16.52 -5.19
C HIS A 172 6.10 15.74 -6.50
N PHE A 173 5.18 14.81 -6.76
CA PHE A 173 5.12 14.07 -8.03
C PHE A 173 5.00 15.01 -9.24
N LYS A 174 4.09 15.99 -9.18
CA LYS A 174 3.89 16.96 -10.25
C LYS A 174 5.16 17.79 -10.51
N ASN A 175 5.74 18.38 -9.46
CA ASN A 175 6.91 19.26 -9.57
C ASN A 175 8.17 18.52 -10.05
N ARG A 176 8.26 17.21 -9.76
CA ARG A 176 9.31 16.33 -10.23
C ARG A 176 9.06 15.79 -11.66
N GLY A 177 7.95 16.17 -12.31
CA GLY A 177 7.61 15.72 -13.67
C GLY A 177 6.90 14.35 -13.75
N TYR A 178 6.55 13.76 -12.61
CA TYR A 178 5.94 12.43 -12.51
C TYR A 178 4.42 12.47 -12.28
N ARG A 179 3.73 13.56 -12.65
CA ARG A 179 2.26 13.64 -12.53
C ARG A 179 1.54 12.45 -13.19
N GLY A 180 2.12 11.87 -14.24
CA GLY A 180 1.54 10.70 -14.92
C GLY A 180 1.43 9.45 -14.06
N TYR A 181 2.18 9.37 -12.94
CA TYR A 181 2.06 8.28 -11.99
C TYR A 181 0.87 8.45 -11.03
N SER A 182 0.38 9.67 -10.80
CA SER A 182 -0.74 9.91 -9.89
C SER A 182 -2.06 9.58 -10.59
N LEU A 183 -2.77 8.57 -10.10
CA LEU A 183 -4.11 8.21 -10.59
C LEU A 183 -5.13 9.29 -10.25
N ASN A 184 -6.10 9.47 -11.11
CA ASN A 184 -7.32 10.18 -10.77
C ASN A 184 -8.27 9.22 -10.05
N ARG A 185 -9.20 9.76 -9.28
CA ARG A 185 -10.22 8.95 -8.60
C ARG A 185 -11.03 8.13 -9.63
N PRO A 186 -11.24 6.82 -9.36
CA PRO A 186 -11.85 5.92 -10.34
C PRO A 186 -13.38 6.07 -10.48
N ASP A 187 -14.04 6.65 -9.47
CA ASP A 187 -15.51 6.80 -9.40
C ASP A 187 -16.07 7.95 -10.25
N LYS A 188 -15.19 8.78 -10.84
CA LYS A 188 -15.60 9.91 -11.69
C LYS A 188 -14.90 9.89 -13.05
N THR A 189 -15.65 10.21 -14.08
CA THR A 189 -15.08 10.48 -15.39
C THR A 189 -14.22 11.75 -15.37
N PHE A 190 -13.17 11.81 -16.17
CA PHE A 190 -12.22 12.93 -16.22
C PHE A 190 -12.91 14.30 -16.37
N ASN A 191 -13.98 14.38 -17.15
CA ASN A 191 -14.72 15.64 -17.37
C ASN A 191 -15.40 16.15 -16.09
N LYS A 192 -15.77 15.27 -15.17
CA LYS A 192 -16.44 15.60 -13.90
C LYS A 192 -15.46 15.91 -12.76
N LEU A 193 -14.15 15.79 -12.99
CA LEU A 193 -13.13 16.13 -12.02
C LEU A 193 -13.01 17.66 -11.89
N SER A 194 -12.75 18.12 -10.66
CA SER A 194 -12.36 19.50 -10.39
C SER A 194 -11.03 19.86 -11.06
N LYS A 195 -10.72 21.15 -11.15
CA LYS A 195 -9.44 21.62 -11.71
C LYS A 195 -8.25 21.02 -10.94
N THR A 196 -8.32 21.00 -9.61
CA THR A 196 -7.27 20.46 -8.74
C THR A 196 -7.11 18.95 -8.93
N GLU A 197 -8.20 18.19 -9.01
CA GLU A 197 -8.15 16.74 -9.27
C GLU A 197 -7.53 16.42 -10.64
N LYS A 198 -7.85 17.19 -11.68
CA LYS A 198 -7.20 17.06 -13.01
C LYS A 198 -5.72 17.37 -12.96
N GLU A 199 -5.34 18.35 -12.17
CA GLU A 199 -3.96 18.82 -12.05
C GLU A 199 -3.08 17.87 -11.22
N LEU A 200 -3.57 17.34 -10.12
CA LEU A 200 -2.80 16.57 -9.14
C LEU A 200 -3.14 15.07 -9.12
N GLY A 201 -4.37 14.70 -9.38
CA GLY A 201 -4.89 13.35 -9.15
C GLY A 201 -5.34 13.16 -7.71
N GLY A 202 -5.36 11.88 -7.28
CA GLY A 202 -5.75 11.47 -5.94
C GLY A 202 -7.27 11.33 -5.76
N ILE A 203 -7.65 10.89 -4.56
CA ILE A 203 -9.04 10.66 -4.15
C ILE A 203 -9.32 11.37 -2.82
N PRO A 204 -10.45 12.10 -2.69
CA PRO A 204 -10.86 12.62 -1.39
C PRO A 204 -11.39 11.49 -0.51
N ASN A 205 -10.82 11.35 0.67
CA ASN A 205 -11.20 10.32 1.64
C ASN A 205 -12.21 10.83 2.70
N SER A 206 -12.90 11.92 2.41
CA SER A 206 -13.83 12.57 3.33
C SER A 206 -15.29 12.15 3.13
N SER A 207 -15.66 11.61 1.96
CA SER A 207 -17.04 11.19 1.70
C SER A 207 -17.31 9.81 2.31
N GLU A 208 -18.51 9.64 2.87
CA GLU A 208 -18.94 8.37 3.46
C GLU A 208 -18.93 7.23 2.44
N ASP A 209 -19.38 7.51 1.21
CA ASP A 209 -19.38 6.51 0.13
C ASP A 209 -17.98 5.96 -0.18
N VAL A 210 -16.95 6.83 -0.19
CA VAL A 210 -15.55 6.40 -0.41
C VAL A 210 -15.07 5.52 0.75
N LYS A 211 -15.40 5.88 1.98
CA LYS A 211 -15.03 5.10 3.17
C LYS A 211 -15.68 3.71 3.16
N GLN A 212 -16.97 3.65 2.86
CA GLN A 212 -17.73 2.39 2.80
C GLN A 212 -17.19 1.50 1.66
N SER A 213 -16.95 2.07 0.49
CA SER A 213 -16.39 1.32 -0.64
C SER A 213 -15.00 0.77 -0.34
N HIS A 214 -14.16 1.54 0.37
CA HIS A 214 -12.84 1.10 0.79
C HIS A 214 -12.93 -0.06 1.82
N ALA A 215 -13.76 0.10 2.85
CA ALA A 215 -13.98 -0.96 3.84
C ALA A 215 -14.50 -2.26 3.19
N ALA A 216 -15.46 -2.17 2.27
CA ALA A 216 -15.98 -3.32 1.54
C ALA A 216 -14.90 -3.99 0.65
N ALA A 217 -13.98 -3.22 0.07
CA ALA A 217 -12.87 -3.76 -0.69
C ALA A 217 -11.89 -4.56 0.20
N ILE A 218 -11.54 -4.03 1.37
CA ILE A 218 -10.71 -4.73 2.36
C ILE A 218 -11.41 -6.01 2.85
N GLU A 219 -12.68 -5.94 3.19
CA GLU A 219 -13.48 -7.11 3.61
C GLU A 219 -13.46 -8.19 2.53
N SER A 220 -13.74 -7.82 1.28
CA SER A 220 -13.69 -8.74 0.15
C SER A 220 -12.31 -9.35 -0.05
N TYR A 221 -11.25 -8.58 0.14
CA TYR A 221 -9.88 -9.09 0.05
C TYR A 221 -9.58 -10.09 1.19
N ILE A 222 -9.97 -9.78 2.41
CA ILE A 222 -9.77 -10.66 3.57
C ILE A 222 -10.46 -12.01 3.33
N GLU A 223 -11.71 -12.00 2.86
CA GLU A 223 -12.44 -13.24 2.62
C GLU A 223 -11.77 -14.13 1.56
N LYS A 224 -11.13 -13.55 0.55
CA LYS A 224 -10.53 -14.28 -0.57
C LYS A 224 -9.07 -14.64 -0.38
N HIS A 225 -8.29 -13.80 0.32
CA HIS A 225 -6.82 -13.86 0.30
C HIS A 225 -6.16 -13.95 1.68
N VAL A 226 -6.94 -13.98 2.78
CA VAL A 226 -6.42 -14.01 4.15
C VAL A 226 -6.94 -15.22 4.90
N GLY A 227 -6.10 -15.81 5.74
CA GLY A 227 -6.45 -16.96 6.55
C GLY A 227 -6.66 -18.23 5.74
N ILE A 228 -7.24 -19.24 6.35
CA ILE A 228 -7.50 -20.55 5.73
C ILE A 228 -8.80 -20.48 4.91
N ASP A 229 -8.78 -21.03 3.72
CA ASP A 229 -9.97 -21.22 2.89
C ASP A 229 -10.54 -22.62 3.14
N LEU A 230 -11.37 -22.73 4.19
CA LEU A 230 -11.93 -24.01 4.64
C LEU A 230 -12.89 -24.65 3.64
N GLU A 231 -13.51 -23.85 2.78
CA GLU A 231 -14.50 -24.30 1.82
C GLU A 231 -13.92 -24.46 0.40
N GLY A 232 -12.69 -24.00 0.19
CA GLY A 232 -12.05 -24.01 -1.12
C GLY A 232 -12.75 -23.14 -2.16
N LEU A 233 -13.39 -22.03 -1.72
CA LEU A 233 -14.18 -21.17 -2.61
C LEU A 233 -13.30 -20.28 -3.49
N TYR A 234 -12.12 -19.92 -3.02
CA TYR A 234 -11.24 -18.95 -3.68
C TYR A 234 -9.84 -19.51 -3.95
N ARG A 235 -9.43 -20.51 -3.19
CA ARG A 235 -8.15 -21.22 -3.26
C ARG A 235 -8.42 -22.72 -3.09
N GLU A 236 -7.40 -23.55 -3.13
CA GLU A 236 -7.56 -24.95 -2.73
C GLU A 236 -8.00 -25.04 -1.27
N GLN A 237 -8.80 -26.08 -0.97
CA GLN A 237 -9.29 -26.25 0.40
C GLN A 237 -8.12 -26.39 1.39
N ASP A 238 -8.25 -25.75 2.53
CA ASP A 238 -7.23 -25.64 3.59
C ASP A 238 -5.97 -24.82 3.23
N ASP A 239 -5.92 -24.16 2.06
CA ASP A 239 -4.83 -23.27 1.72
C ASP A 239 -4.84 -21.99 2.56
N MET A 240 -3.63 -21.60 2.97
CA MET A 240 -3.41 -20.32 3.67
C MET A 240 -3.27 -19.18 2.68
N GLY A 241 -3.78 -18.02 3.04
CA GLY A 241 -3.66 -16.80 2.25
C GLY A 241 -2.23 -16.28 2.11
N ALA A 242 -2.01 -15.43 1.10
CA ALA A 242 -0.70 -14.85 0.75
C ALA A 242 -0.49 -13.42 1.29
N MET A 243 -1.25 -12.98 2.30
CA MET A 243 -1.06 -11.68 2.94
C MET A 243 0.02 -11.77 4.02
N TYR A 244 1.28 -11.47 3.64
CA TYR A 244 2.44 -11.64 4.52
C TYR A 244 2.74 -10.44 5.43
N PHE A 245 2.02 -9.32 5.32
CA PHE A 245 2.27 -8.08 6.05
C PHE A 245 1.49 -8.04 7.36
N SER A 246 2.06 -8.62 8.42
CA SER A 246 1.42 -8.77 9.74
C SER A 246 1.00 -7.44 10.34
N ARG A 247 1.74 -6.34 10.10
CA ARG A 247 1.39 -5.01 10.59
C ARG A 247 0.07 -4.50 9.99
N THR A 248 -0.12 -4.69 8.68
CA THR A 248 -1.39 -4.33 8.01
C THR A 248 -2.54 -5.19 8.52
N LEU A 249 -2.31 -6.50 8.72
CA LEU A 249 -3.31 -7.40 9.31
C LEU A 249 -3.71 -6.97 10.73
N GLU A 250 -2.76 -6.57 11.57
CA GLU A 250 -3.04 -6.04 12.91
C GLU A 250 -3.82 -4.71 12.86
N ASP A 251 -3.55 -3.88 11.87
CA ASP A 251 -4.26 -2.63 11.65
C ASP A 251 -5.72 -2.90 11.24
N TRP A 252 -5.94 -3.83 10.31
CA TRP A 252 -7.26 -4.30 9.92
C TRP A 252 -8.04 -4.92 11.08
N ALA A 253 -7.38 -5.70 11.95
CA ALA A 253 -8.03 -6.30 13.12
C ALA A 253 -8.62 -5.27 14.09
N ARG A 254 -8.08 -4.05 14.10
CA ARG A 254 -8.47 -2.95 14.99
C ARG A 254 -9.24 -1.84 14.27
N PHE A 255 -9.42 -1.97 12.96
CA PHE A 255 -9.97 -0.89 12.13
C PHE A 255 -11.33 -0.42 12.61
N ASP A 256 -11.46 0.90 12.74
CA ASP A 256 -12.70 1.59 13.08
C ASP A 256 -12.99 2.65 12.01
N ILE A 257 -14.04 2.43 11.25
CA ILE A 257 -14.44 3.32 10.15
C ILE A 257 -14.75 4.74 10.61
N ASN A 258 -15.16 4.91 11.88
CA ASN A 258 -15.49 6.21 12.46
C ASN A 258 -14.26 6.94 13.00
N ASN A 259 -13.13 6.24 13.21
CA ASN A 259 -11.91 6.80 13.78
C ASN A 259 -10.67 6.42 12.97
N ARG A 260 -10.69 6.71 11.67
CA ARG A 260 -9.68 6.28 10.69
C ARG A 260 -8.29 6.87 10.91
N THR A 261 -8.17 7.98 11.64
CA THR A 261 -6.89 8.72 11.83
C THR A 261 -5.79 7.91 12.53
N LYS A 262 -6.10 6.73 13.06
CA LYS A 262 -5.17 5.84 13.74
C LYS A 262 -4.76 4.61 12.90
N PHE A 263 -5.28 4.49 11.68
CA PHE A 263 -5.16 3.30 10.84
C PHE A 263 -4.50 3.60 9.50
N ASP A 264 -3.26 4.14 9.57
CA ASP A 264 -2.53 4.58 8.36
C ASP A 264 -2.31 3.42 7.36
N ALA A 265 -2.06 2.20 7.85
CA ALA A 265 -1.90 1.04 6.99
C ALA A 265 -3.22 0.61 6.33
N SER A 266 -4.34 0.65 7.05
CA SER A 266 -5.66 0.36 6.48
C SER A 266 -6.09 1.38 5.43
N ILE A 267 -5.72 2.66 5.60
CA ILE A 267 -6.09 3.71 4.65
C ILE A 267 -5.34 3.57 3.33
N SER A 268 -4.10 3.09 3.38
CA SER A 268 -3.25 2.93 2.19
C SER A 268 -3.39 1.58 1.49
N SER A 269 -4.05 0.60 2.12
CA SER A 269 -4.24 -0.75 1.58
C SER A 269 -5.43 -0.91 0.62
#